data_280432df506ce91c0b9e24eab1572689
#
_entry.id   280432df506ce91c0b9e24eab1572689
#
_cell.length_a   1.000
_cell.length_b   1.000
_cell.length_c   1.000
_cell.angle_alpha   90.00
_cell.angle_beta   90.00
_cell.angle_gamma   90.00
#
_symmetry.space_group_name_H-M   'P 1'
#
loop_
_entity.id
_entity.type
_entity.pdbx_description
1 polymer ?
#
loop_
_entity_poly.entity_id
_entity_poly.type
_entity_poly.pdbx_seq_one_letter_code
_entity_poly.pdbx_strand_id
1 'polypeptide(L)'
;ESIELTNLQFKIDEEAIQLQNVKNATISDIQIEGIQDVHFSKKPNGMNVLDSVNIRVERVQIDNIQDGIYFEEVENINVSQAVVKSGRYGLHFMYGKQIELTNNTVQHNVTGLTVMVVNDLLIQDNVIEKQLALNSNGIYLYDIETATVKNNVIKENTVGTVWNNVRDTMFTGNIFQSNGTVIEGGKSPTVRVQNNQFLGNILTARSDKNGFILDQNHYDDYTGYDFNSDGYGDTPYQSYTSFGQWMVRKPVYQYYIEAPSVMLLNTLDKQMPTSAKNILVDKSPVMQLEEQTPQRDINWLQLFGGVIAIFLLLFIWRKYR
;
A
#
# COMPACT_ATOMS: atom_id res chain seq x y z
N GLU A 1 -26.58 -24.74 5.13
CA GLU A 1 -26.67 -24.41 3.69
C GLU A 1 -25.66 -23.31 3.42
N SER A 2 -24.97 -23.39 2.28
CA SER A 2 -24.04 -22.38 1.80
C SER A 2 -24.73 -21.54 0.72
N ILE A 3 -24.46 -20.24 0.72
CA ILE A 3 -24.89 -19.30 -0.32
C ILE A 3 -23.79 -19.21 -1.37
N GLU A 4 -24.14 -19.28 -2.64
CA GLU A 4 -23.23 -19.04 -3.74
C GLU A 4 -23.84 -18.00 -4.69
N LEU A 5 -23.11 -16.89 -4.90
CA LEU A 5 -23.45 -15.83 -5.84
C LEU A 5 -22.33 -15.72 -6.86
N THR A 6 -22.62 -15.98 -8.14
CA THR A 6 -21.59 -15.99 -9.16
C THR A 6 -22.06 -15.42 -10.51
N ASN A 7 -21.13 -14.82 -11.28
CA ASN A 7 -21.38 -14.31 -12.63
C ASN A 7 -22.51 -13.27 -12.70
N LEU A 8 -22.57 -12.32 -11.78
CA LEU A 8 -23.56 -11.26 -11.76
C LEU A 8 -22.97 -9.91 -12.12
N GLN A 9 -23.75 -9.07 -12.77
CA GLN A 9 -23.39 -7.70 -13.12
C GLN A 9 -24.47 -6.74 -12.61
N PHE A 10 -24.04 -5.71 -11.88
CA PHE A 10 -24.92 -4.71 -11.31
C PHE A 10 -24.51 -3.31 -11.77
N LYS A 11 -25.50 -2.53 -12.23
CA LYS A 11 -25.38 -1.07 -12.35
C LYS A 11 -26.32 -0.47 -11.34
N ILE A 12 -25.76 0.23 -10.35
CA ILE A 12 -26.49 0.52 -9.12
C ILE A 12 -26.58 2.01 -8.80
N ASP A 13 -27.71 2.38 -8.21
CA ASP A 13 -27.95 3.62 -7.48
C ASP A 13 -28.35 3.36 -6.01
N GLU A 14 -28.52 2.08 -5.66
CA GLU A 14 -28.68 1.54 -4.32
C GLU A 14 -27.68 0.39 -4.10
N GLU A 15 -27.64 -0.24 -2.95
CA GLU A 15 -26.70 -1.34 -2.65
C GLU A 15 -26.94 -2.56 -3.56
N ALA A 16 -25.86 -3.14 -4.09
CA ALA A 16 -25.97 -4.31 -4.97
C ALA A 16 -26.24 -5.60 -4.18
N ILE A 17 -25.48 -5.83 -3.12
CA ILE A 17 -25.51 -7.07 -2.35
C ILE A 17 -25.47 -6.72 -0.87
N GLN A 18 -26.44 -7.25 -0.13
CA GLN A 18 -26.46 -7.22 1.33
C GLN A 18 -26.53 -8.65 1.88
N LEU A 19 -25.53 -9.02 2.66
CA LEU A 19 -25.52 -10.25 3.44
C LEU A 19 -25.61 -9.89 4.91
N GLN A 20 -26.58 -10.44 5.61
CA GLN A 20 -26.73 -10.23 7.04
C GLN A 20 -27.06 -11.55 7.75
N ASN A 21 -26.35 -11.82 8.85
CA ASN A 21 -26.48 -13.07 9.62
C ASN A 21 -26.22 -14.33 8.76
N VAL A 22 -25.28 -14.25 7.81
CA VAL A 22 -24.98 -15.36 6.90
C VAL A 22 -23.82 -16.19 7.45
N LYS A 23 -23.99 -17.50 7.37
CA LYS A 23 -22.92 -18.48 7.63
C LYS A 23 -22.59 -19.23 6.35
N ASN A 24 -21.33 -19.15 5.92
CA ASN A 24 -20.83 -19.79 4.71
C ASN A 24 -21.43 -19.23 3.41
N ALA A 25 -20.78 -18.26 2.81
CA ALA A 25 -21.09 -17.76 1.47
C ALA A 25 -19.84 -17.65 0.61
N THR A 26 -20.01 -17.90 -0.67
CA THR A 26 -19.02 -17.60 -1.70
C THR A 26 -19.61 -16.63 -2.72
N ILE A 27 -18.94 -15.51 -2.93
CA ILE A 27 -19.29 -14.46 -3.88
C ILE A 27 -18.17 -14.37 -4.88
N SER A 28 -18.42 -14.69 -6.16
CA SER A 28 -17.37 -14.72 -7.15
C SER A 28 -17.81 -14.21 -8.52
N ASP A 29 -16.84 -13.66 -9.26
CA ASP A 29 -17.05 -13.21 -10.64
C ASP A 29 -18.18 -12.16 -10.75
N ILE A 30 -18.19 -11.19 -9.82
CA ILE A 30 -19.20 -10.14 -9.73
C ILE A 30 -18.64 -8.82 -10.27
N GLN A 31 -19.46 -8.08 -11.00
CA GLN A 31 -19.16 -6.71 -11.40
C GLN A 31 -20.21 -5.75 -10.83
N ILE A 32 -19.77 -4.68 -10.17
CA ILE A 32 -20.62 -3.65 -9.59
C ILE A 32 -20.14 -2.29 -10.06
N GLU A 33 -21.01 -1.52 -10.70
CA GLU A 33 -20.74 -0.16 -11.18
C GLU A 33 -21.81 0.80 -10.65
N GLY A 34 -21.38 1.81 -9.89
CA GLY A 34 -22.27 2.90 -9.48
C GLY A 34 -22.55 3.83 -10.65
N ILE A 35 -23.81 4.10 -10.94
CA ILE A 35 -24.23 4.90 -12.10
C ILE A 35 -24.27 6.42 -11.83
N GLN A 36 -24.19 6.84 -10.56
CA GLN A 36 -24.36 8.24 -10.20
C GLN A 36 -23.01 9.00 -10.28
N ASP A 37 -22.99 10.09 -11.01
CA ASP A 37 -21.89 11.07 -11.01
C ASP A 37 -22.12 12.13 -9.92
N VAL A 38 -22.03 11.70 -8.68
CA VAL A 38 -22.15 12.53 -7.48
C VAL A 38 -20.96 12.31 -6.56
N HIS A 39 -20.80 13.17 -5.57
CA HIS A 39 -19.79 12.98 -4.54
C HIS A 39 -19.98 11.63 -3.82
N PHE A 40 -18.89 10.93 -3.52
CA PHE A 40 -18.92 9.56 -2.96
C PHE A 40 -19.82 9.43 -1.71
N SER A 41 -19.94 10.47 -0.87
CA SER A 41 -20.80 10.43 0.32
C SER A 41 -22.31 10.29 0.03
N LYS A 42 -22.70 10.39 -1.23
CA LYS A 42 -24.10 10.22 -1.67
C LYS A 42 -24.29 8.95 -2.51
N LYS A 43 -23.22 8.19 -2.71
CA LYS A 43 -23.29 6.93 -3.45
C LYS A 43 -23.61 5.78 -2.49
N PRO A 44 -24.20 4.67 -2.99
CA PRO A 44 -24.36 3.46 -2.21
C PRO A 44 -23.04 2.73 -2.00
N ASN A 45 -23.01 1.78 -1.09
CA ASN A 45 -21.96 0.77 -1.02
C ASN A 45 -22.13 -0.27 -2.13
N GLY A 46 -21.03 -0.89 -2.54
CA GLY A 46 -21.10 -2.01 -3.48
C GLY A 46 -21.69 -3.27 -2.84
N MET A 47 -21.10 -3.67 -1.72
CA MET A 47 -21.58 -4.80 -0.92
C MET A 47 -21.56 -4.44 0.57
N ASN A 48 -22.54 -4.94 1.32
CA ASN A 48 -22.54 -4.93 2.78
C ASN A 48 -22.61 -6.37 3.31
N VAL A 49 -21.69 -6.69 4.22
CA VAL A 49 -21.61 -8.01 4.88
C VAL A 49 -21.60 -7.77 6.38
N LEU A 50 -22.71 -8.09 7.03
CA LEU A 50 -22.98 -7.77 8.43
C LEU A 50 -23.22 -9.05 9.22
N ASP A 51 -22.74 -9.12 10.47
CA ASP A 51 -23.01 -10.23 11.41
C ASP A 51 -22.76 -11.61 10.77
N SER A 52 -21.70 -11.78 9.98
CA SER A 52 -21.54 -12.93 9.10
C SER A 52 -20.23 -13.66 9.30
N VAL A 53 -20.20 -14.95 9.01
CA VAL A 53 -19.05 -15.84 9.26
C VAL A 53 -18.77 -16.73 8.07
N ASN A 54 -17.50 -17.01 7.80
CA ASN A 54 -17.02 -17.85 6.70
C ASN A 54 -17.47 -17.31 5.33
N ILE A 55 -17.11 -16.09 5.02
CA ILE A 55 -17.46 -15.45 3.75
C ILE A 55 -16.21 -15.37 2.86
N ARG A 56 -16.33 -15.85 1.65
CA ARG A 56 -15.31 -15.75 0.61
C ARG A 56 -15.78 -14.85 -0.53
N VAL A 57 -14.97 -13.86 -0.87
CA VAL A 57 -15.21 -12.94 -1.99
C VAL A 57 -14.03 -13.04 -2.95
N GLU A 58 -14.29 -13.43 -4.19
CA GLU A 58 -13.24 -13.69 -5.18
C GLU A 58 -13.55 -13.04 -6.53
N ARG A 59 -12.54 -12.47 -7.19
CA ARG A 59 -12.64 -11.95 -8.56
C ARG A 59 -13.82 -11.00 -8.78
N VAL A 60 -13.97 -10.05 -7.85
CA VAL A 60 -14.99 -9.01 -7.96
C VAL A 60 -14.38 -7.72 -8.51
N GLN A 61 -15.15 -7.00 -9.32
CA GLN A 61 -14.79 -5.69 -9.84
C GLN A 61 -15.81 -4.66 -9.38
N ILE A 62 -15.37 -3.66 -8.63
CA ILE A 62 -16.25 -2.66 -8.02
C ILE A 62 -15.74 -1.27 -8.36
N ASP A 63 -16.58 -0.43 -8.91
CA ASP A 63 -16.21 0.91 -9.37
C ASP A 63 -17.30 1.94 -9.05
N ASN A 64 -16.85 3.17 -8.75
CA ASN A 64 -17.71 4.36 -8.66
C ASN A 64 -18.81 4.27 -7.58
N ILE A 65 -18.46 3.84 -6.38
CA ILE A 65 -19.35 3.59 -5.24
C ILE A 65 -18.89 4.37 -3.99
N GLN A 66 -19.60 4.30 -2.88
CA GLN A 66 -19.13 4.85 -1.61
C GLN A 66 -18.05 3.96 -1.03
N ASP A 67 -18.38 2.81 -0.47
CA ASP A 67 -17.45 1.79 -0.02
C ASP A 67 -17.57 0.56 -0.93
N GLY A 68 -16.42 0.01 -1.36
CA GLY A 68 -16.42 -1.15 -2.24
C GLY A 68 -17.13 -2.33 -1.59
N ILE A 69 -16.59 -2.79 -0.49
CA ILE A 69 -17.20 -3.81 0.36
C ILE A 69 -17.06 -3.35 1.81
N TYR A 70 -18.20 -3.23 2.48
CA TYR A 70 -18.28 -2.95 3.90
C TYR A 70 -18.55 -4.24 4.69
N PHE A 71 -17.69 -4.50 5.67
CA PHE A 71 -17.81 -5.63 6.59
C PHE A 71 -17.95 -5.13 8.02
N GLU A 72 -18.93 -5.62 8.75
CA GLU A 72 -19.14 -5.28 10.15
C GLU A 72 -19.53 -6.52 10.95
N GLU A 73 -18.89 -6.71 12.13
CA GLU A 73 -19.09 -7.85 13.02
C GLU A 73 -18.92 -9.20 12.29
N VAL A 74 -17.77 -9.39 11.66
CA VAL A 74 -17.52 -10.55 10.80
C VAL A 74 -16.35 -11.41 11.31
N GLU A 75 -16.43 -12.72 11.01
CA GLU A 75 -15.37 -13.68 11.35
C GLU A 75 -15.05 -14.61 10.17
N ASN A 76 -13.78 -14.94 10.00
CA ASN A 76 -13.26 -15.80 8.94
C ASN A 76 -13.67 -15.33 7.53
N ILE A 77 -13.11 -14.19 7.15
CA ILE A 77 -13.37 -13.55 5.84
C ILE A 77 -12.13 -13.66 4.97
N ASN A 78 -12.32 -14.09 3.73
CA ASN A 78 -11.29 -14.05 2.70
C ASN A 78 -11.76 -13.19 1.53
N VAL A 79 -10.97 -12.15 1.17
CA VAL A 79 -11.19 -11.33 -0.03
C VAL A 79 -9.98 -11.48 -0.92
N SER A 80 -10.17 -12.00 -2.12
CA SER A 80 -9.08 -12.25 -3.04
C SER A 80 -9.39 -11.86 -4.48
N GLN A 81 -8.35 -11.40 -5.21
CA GLN A 81 -8.44 -11.02 -6.61
C GLN A 81 -9.54 -9.97 -6.90
N ALA A 82 -9.85 -9.15 -5.91
CA ALA A 82 -10.79 -8.04 -6.07
C ALA A 82 -10.09 -6.83 -6.71
N VAL A 83 -10.80 -6.13 -7.58
CA VAL A 83 -10.40 -4.84 -8.13
C VAL A 83 -11.41 -3.79 -7.68
N VAL A 84 -10.99 -2.87 -6.78
CA VAL A 84 -11.90 -1.87 -6.22
C VAL A 84 -11.35 -0.47 -6.45
N LYS A 85 -12.16 0.40 -7.06
CA LYS A 85 -11.71 1.76 -7.42
C LYS A 85 -12.80 2.82 -7.35
N SER A 86 -12.35 4.07 -7.31
CA SER A 86 -13.18 5.28 -7.45
C SER A 86 -14.24 5.43 -6.35
N GLY A 87 -13.90 5.01 -5.12
CA GLY A 87 -14.78 5.09 -3.96
C GLY A 87 -14.22 5.93 -2.82
N ARG A 88 -14.93 5.93 -1.69
CA ARG A 88 -14.43 6.45 -0.42
C ARG A 88 -13.44 5.44 0.19
N TYR A 89 -13.89 4.23 0.48
CA TYR A 89 -13.08 3.14 0.97
C TYR A 89 -13.15 1.94 0.00
N GLY A 90 -11.98 1.39 -0.35
CA GLY A 90 -11.95 0.21 -1.20
C GLY A 90 -12.51 -1.01 -0.47
N LEU A 91 -11.83 -1.47 0.57
CA LEU A 91 -12.32 -2.51 1.48
C LEU A 91 -12.37 -1.92 2.88
N HIS A 92 -13.51 -2.04 3.54
CA HIS A 92 -13.79 -1.43 4.84
C HIS A 92 -14.26 -2.47 5.86
N PHE A 93 -13.48 -2.68 6.91
CA PHE A 93 -13.76 -3.65 7.98
C PHE A 93 -13.93 -2.93 9.31
N MET A 94 -14.98 -3.29 10.04
CA MET A 94 -15.22 -2.88 11.42
C MET A 94 -15.61 -4.10 12.27
N TYR A 95 -14.95 -4.26 13.42
CA TYR A 95 -15.24 -5.33 14.38
C TYR A 95 -15.13 -6.72 13.75
N GLY A 96 -13.91 -7.09 13.32
CA GLY A 96 -13.68 -8.36 12.63
C GLY A 96 -12.67 -9.26 13.33
N LYS A 97 -12.67 -10.53 12.93
CA LYS A 97 -11.69 -11.52 13.35
C LYS A 97 -11.35 -12.48 12.21
N GLN A 98 -10.06 -12.84 12.09
CA GLN A 98 -9.55 -13.75 11.05
C GLN A 98 -9.89 -13.24 9.64
N ILE A 99 -9.26 -12.12 9.26
CA ILE A 99 -9.47 -11.47 7.97
C ILE A 99 -8.26 -11.68 7.08
N GLU A 100 -8.47 -12.18 5.88
CA GLU A 100 -7.43 -12.37 4.87
C GLU A 100 -7.74 -11.55 3.60
N LEU A 101 -6.83 -10.66 3.23
CA LEU A 101 -6.91 -9.82 2.03
C LEU A 101 -5.72 -10.15 1.13
N THR A 102 -5.97 -10.87 0.02
CA THR A 102 -4.90 -11.42 -0.80
C THR A 102 -5.06 -11.14 -2.29
N ASN A 103 -3.98 -10.75 -2.97
CA ASN A 103 -3.97 -10.53 -4.43
C ASN A 103 -5.02 -9.51 -4.92
N ASN A 104 -5.39 -8.52 -4.12
CA ASN A 104 -6.34 -7.49 -4.49
C ASN A 104 -5.63 -6.28 -5.13
N THR A 105 -6.34 -5.56 -5.99
CA THR A 105 -5.93 -4.26 -6.53
C THR A 105 -6.91 -3.19 -6.07
N VAL A 106 -6.41 -2.23 -5.29
CA VAL A 106 -7.24 -1.17 -4.71
C VAL A 106 -6.67 0.18 -5.09
N GLN A 107 -7.41 0.96 -5.89
CA GLN A 107 -6.87 2.17 -6.50
C GLN A 107 -7.88 3.32 -6.62
N HIS A 108 -7.39 4.57 -6.63
CA HIS A 108 -8.21 5.77 -6.84
C HIS A 108 -9.36 5.93 -5.83
N ASN A 109 -9.20 5.44 -4.60
CA ASN A 109 -10.14 5.67 -3.52
C ASN A 109 -9.65 6.80 -2.61
N VAL A 110 -10.45 7.27 -1.67
CA VAL A 110 -9.96 8.15 -0.61
C VAL A 110 -9.09 7.35 0.35
N THR A 111 -9.51 6.15 0.75
CA THR A 111 -8.64 5.19 1.45
C THR A 111 -8.77 3.82 0.78
N GLY A 112 -7.64 3.18 0.52
CA GLY A 112 -7.65 1.87 -0.11
C GLY A 112 -8.23 0.81 0.81
N LEU A 113 -7.54 0.49 1.88
CA LEU A 113 -7.97 -0.46 2.90
C LEU A 113 -8.22 0.30 4.21
N THR A 114 -9.41 0.19 4.77
CA THR A 114 -9.77 0.69 6.10
C THR A 114 -10.10 -0.50 7.00
N VAL A 115 -9.31 -0.75 8.03
CA VAL A 115 -9.49 -1.88 8.93
C VAL A 115 -9.48 -1.38 10.36
N MET A 116 -10.58 -1.57 11.06
CA MET A 116 -10.80 -1.03 12.40
C MET A 116 -11.32 -2.10 13.35
N VAL A 117 -10.68 -2.20 14.50
CA VAL A 117 -11.06 -3.14 15.60
C VAL A 117 -11.09 -4.59 15.08
N VAL A 118 -9.93 -5.03 14.57
CA VAL A 118 -9.79 -6.38 14.01
C VAL A 118 -8.68 -7.14 14.74
N ASN A 119 -8.96 -8.40 15.01
CA ASN A 119 -7.98 -9.35 15.52
C ASN A 119 -7.68 -10.41 14.46
N ASP A 120 -6.39 -10.73 14.27
CA ASP A 120 -5.90 -11.71 13.31
C ASP A 120 -6.17 -11.27 11.84
N LEU A 121 -5.31 -10.37 11.36
CA LEU A 121 -5.40 -9.77 10.04
C LEU A 121 -4.21 -10.18 9.16
N LEU A 122 -4.49 -10.68 7.97
CA LEU A 122 -3.49 -10.90 6.92
C LEU A 122 -3.76 -9.99 5.71
N ILE A 123 -2.78 -9.16 5.34
CA ILE A 123 -2.79 -8.36 4.09
C ILE A 123 -1.58 -8.80 3.28
N GLN A 124 -1.80 -9.54 2.18
CA GLN A 124 -0.71 -10.17 1.44
C GLN A 124 -0.88 -10.05 -0.07
N ASP A 125 0.23 -9.80 -0.78
CA ASP A 125 0.32 -9.81 -2.24
C ASP A 125 -0.68 -8.85 -2.93
N ASN A 126 -1.05 -7.73 -2.26
CA ASN A 126 -1.97 -6.75 -2.82
C ASN A 126 -1.22 -5.60 -3.51
N VAL A 127 -1.88 -4.96 -4.46
CA VAL A 127 -1.47 -3.69 -5.07
C VAL A 127 -2.40 -2.59 -4.59
N ILE A 128 -1.86 -1.62 -3.85
CA ILE A 128 -2.61 -0.51 -3.24
C ILE A 128 -2.01 0.79 -3.75
N GLU A 129 -2.70 1.45 -4.69
CA GLU A 129 -2.10 2.55 -5.41
C GLU A 129 -3.03 3.73 -5.69
N LYS A 130 -2.42 4.91 -5.86
CA LYS A 130 -3.10 6.12 -6.37
C LYS A 130 -4.26 6.62 -5.52
N GLN A 131 -4.13 6.52 -4.21
CA GLN A 131 -5.00 7.22 -3.29
C GLN A 131 -4.48 8.66 -3.15
N LEU A 132 -4.94 9.57 -4.02
CA LEU A 132 -4.31 10.89 -4.25
C LEU A 132 -5.08 12.07 -3.65
N ALA A 133 -6.22 11.85 -3.01
CA ALA A 133 -6.95 12.93 -2.36
C ALA A 133 -6.18 13.51 -1.16
N LEU A 134 -6.48 14.75 -0.78
CA LEU A 134 -5.95 15.32 0.45
C LEU A 134 -6.37 14.44 1.65
N ASN A 135 -5.44 14.06 2.51
CA ASN A 135 -5.61 13.13 3.62
C ASN A 135 -6.03 11.70 3.21
N SER A 136 -5.67 11.28 1.99
CA SER A 136 -5.91 9.91 1.52
C SER A 136 -4.82 8.96 2.00
N ASN A 137 -5.21 7.69 2.19
CA ASN A 137 -4.31 6.65 2.68
C ASN A 137 -4.41 5.39 1.82
N GLY A 138 -3.29 4.71 1.60
CA GLY A 138 -3.29 3.37 1.02
C GLY A 138 -3.94 2.38 1.99
N ILE A 139 -3.39 2.26 3.19
CA ILE A 139 -3.89 1.40 4.27
C ILE A 139 -4.11 2.24 5.53
N TYR A 140 -5.26 2.10 6.15
CA TYR A 140 -5.58 2.66 7.45
C TYR A 140 -5.93 1.54 8.45
N LEU A 141 -5.15 1.42 9.53
CA LEU A 141 -5.33 0.43 10.59
C LEU A 141 -5.62 1.14 11.91
N TYR A 142 -6.68 0.77 12.57
CA TYR A 142 -7.06 1.33 13.86
C TYR A 142 -7.48 0.23 14.84
N ASP A 143 -6.85 0.20 16.02
CA ASP A 143 -7.16 -0.77 17.09
C ASP A 143 -7.05 -2.23 16.59
N ILE A 144 -5.88 -2.57 16.07
CA ILE A 144 -5.56 -3.91 15.57
C ILE A 144 -4.74 -4.64 16.63
N GLU A 145 -5.13 -5.86 16.96
CA GLU A 145 -4.44 -6.63 17.99
C GLU A 145 -3.27 -7.44 17.41
N THR A 146 -3.49 -8.12 16.29
CA THR A 146 -2.45 -8.91 15.63
C THR A 146 -2.60 -8.80 14.10
N ALA A 147 -1.53 -8.50 13.38
CA ALA A 147 -1.57 -8.49 11.92
C ALA A 147 -0.24 -8.87 11.26
N THR A 148 -0.36 -9.38 10.04
CA THR A 148 0.76 -9.54 9.12
C THR A 148 0.45 -8.82 7.81
N VAL A 149 1.29 -7.85 7.45
CA VAL A 149 1.22 -7.10 6.19
C VAL A 149 2.46 -7.45 5.40
N LYS A 150 2.33 -8.28 4.36
CA LYS A 150 3.51 -8.80 3.66
C LYS A 150 3.37 -8.83 2.14
N ASN A 151 4.50 -8.63 1.47
CA ASN A 151 4.64 -8.73 0.00
C ASN A 151 3.67 -7.83 -0.77
N ASN A 152 3.19 -6.74 -0.19
CA ASN A 152 2.31 -5.81 -0.90
C ASN A 152 3.12 -4.76 -1.66
N VAL A 153 2.56 -4.27 -2.75
CA VAL A 153 3.04 -3.09 -3.47
C VAL A 153 2.15 -1.91 -3.12
N ILE A 154 2.69 -0.97 -2.33
CA ILE A 154 1.98 0.22 -1.84
C ILE A 154 2.62 1.44 -2.48
N LYS A 155 1.98 2.00 -3.51
CA LYS A 155 2.64 3.01 -4.34
C LYS A 155 1.75 4.17 -4.76
N GLU A 156 2.40 5.31 -5.01
CA GLU A 156 1.75 6.52 -5.53
C GLU A 156 0.56 6.97 -4.65
N ASN A 157 0.65 6.80 -3.31
CA ASN A 157 -0.37 7.26 -2.38
C ASN A 157 0.07 8.57 -1.71
N THR A 158 -0.88 9.39 -1.30
CA THR A 158 -0.58 10.58 -0.47
C THR A 158 0.06 10.12 0.84
N VAL A 159 -0.55 9.15 1.52
CA VAL A 159 0.06 8.41 2.62
C VAL A 159 -0.04 6.91 2.34
N GLY A 160 1.07 6.19 2.39
CA GLY A 160 1.10 4.75 2.13
C GLY A 160 0.31 3.98 3.18
N THR A 161 0.71 4.12 4.45
CA THR A 161 0.05 3.43 5.58
C THR A 161 -0.09 4.35 6.78
N VAL A 162 -1.25 4.32 7.41
CA VAL A 162 -1.54 5.00 8.67
C VAL A 162 -2.00 3.98 9.69
N TRP A 163 -1.46 4.04 10.91
CA TRP A 163 -1.96 3.20 11.99
C TRP A 163 -2.01 3.90 13.35
N ASN A 164 -2.96 3.51 14.18
CA ASN A 164 -3.09 3.97 15.55
C ASN A 164 -3.59 2.85 16.46
N ASN A 165 -2.94 2.66 17.60
CA ASN A 165 -3.23 1.61 18.56
C ASN A 165 -3.16 0.19 17.92
N VAL A 166 -2.09 -0.06 17.18
CA VAL A 166 -1.83 -1.35 16.52
C VAL A 166 -0.77 -2.09 17.33
N ARG A 167 -1.00 -3.37 17.60
CA ARG A 167 -0.12 -4.23 18.41
C ARG A 167 0.33 -5.44 17.60
N ASP A 168 1.39 -6.07 18.04
CA ASP A 168 1.92 -7.35 17.55
C ASP A 168 1.80 -7.54 16.04
N THR A 169 2.15 -6.50 15.30
CA THR A 169 1.99 -6.43 13.85
C THR A 169 3.33 -6.35 13.15
N MET A 170 3.45 -7.11 12.07
CA MET A 170 4.63 -7.17 11.24
C MET A 170 4.34 -6.70 9.81
N PHE A 171 5.15 -5.74 9.34
CA PHE A 171 5.23 -5.35 7.94
C PHE A 171 6.53 -5.91 7.36
N THR A 172 6.46 -6.82 6.39
CA THR A 172 7.64 -7.48 5.83
C THR A 172 7.52 -7.75 4.33
N GLY A 173 8.63 -7.62 3.61
CA GLY A 173 8.65 -7.87 2.16
C GLY A 173 7.81 -6.91 1.32
N ASN A 174 7.31 -5.81 1.88
CA ASN A 174 6.51 -4.86 1.12
C ASN A 174 7.39 -3.90 0.32
N ILE A 175 6.88 -3.46 -0.82
CA ILE A 175 7.48 -2.40 -1.63
C ILE A 175 6.65 -1.13 -1.46
N PHE A 176 7.26 -0.12 -0.85
CA PHE A 176 6.71 1.22 -0.74
C PHE A 176 7.36 2.12 -1.79
N GLN A 177 6.60 2.53 -2.79
CA GLN A 177 7.16 3.27 -3.93
C GLN A 177 6.42 4.57 -4.23
N SER A 178 7.16 5.67 -4.36
CA SER A 178 6.62 6.96 -4.81
C SER A 178 5.43 7.48 -3.98
N ASN A 179 5.41 7.20 -2.67
CA ASN A 179 4.40 7.75 -1.77
C ASN A 179 4.83 9.11 -1.21
N GLY A 180 3.88 9.95 -0.87
CA GLY A 180 4.17 11.21 -0.18
C GLY A 180 4.75 10.95 1.21
N THR A 181 4.01 10.33 2.10
CA THR A 181 4.52 9.76 3.37
C THR A 181 4.28 8.26 3.33
N VAL A 182 5.29 7.45 3.65
CA VAL A 182 5.06 6.00 3.62
C VAL A 182 4.32 5.53 4.86
N ILE A 183 4.80 5.91 6.05
CA ILE A 183 4.27 5.41 7.31
C ILE A 183 3.93 6.57 8.26
N GLU A 184 2.72 6.57 8.78
CA GLU A 184 2.29 7.36 9.93
C GLU A 184 1.84 6.43 11.05
N GLY A 185 2.68 6.30 12.10
CA GLY A 185 2.41 5.40 13.22
C GLY A 185 2.11 6.14 14.52
N GLY A 186 1.05 5.74 15.22
CA GLY A 186 0.74 6.26 16.54
C GLY A 186 0.38 5.17 17.54
N LYS A 187 0.83 5.30 18.79
CA LYS A 187 0.54 4.39 19.92
C LYS A 187 0.77 2.89 19.63
N SER A 188 1.83 2.59 18.88
CA SER A 188 2.04 1.25 18.32
C SER A 188 3.49 0.76 18.48
N PRO A 189 4.03 0.69 19.71
CA PRO A 189 5.45 0.43 19.95
C PRO A 189 5.89 -1.01 19.61
N THR A 190 4.97 -1.94 19.45
CA THR A 190 5.26 -3.36 19.13
C THR A 190 5.20 -3.65 17.64
N VAL A 191 4.82 -2.68 16.81
CA VAL A 191 4.83 -2.84 15.35
C VAL A 191 6.27 -2.95 14.86
N ARG A 192 6.55 -3.94 14.03
CA ARG A 192 7.83 -4.16 13.37
C ARG A 192 7.70 -3.95 11.87
N VAL A 193 8.59 -3.15 11.32
CA VAL A 193 8.71 -2.89 9.88
C VAL A 193 10.09 -3.38 9.48
N GLN A 194 10.16 -4.57 8.89
CA GLN A 194 11.43 -5.22 8.57
C GLN A 194 11.44 -5.83 7.17
N ASN A 195 12.61 -5.87 6.55
CA ASN A 195 12.81 -6.45 5.21
C ASN A 195 11.88 -5.84 4.15
N ASN A 196 11.55 -4.55 4.23
CA ASN A 196 10.78 -3.84 3.22
C ASN A 196 11.70 -2.98 2.34
N GLN A 197 11.17 -2.54 1.21
CA GLN A 197 11.84 -1.65 0.27
C GLN A 197 11.14 -0.29 0.24
N PHE A 198 11.91 0.77 0.39
CA PHE A 198 11.45 2.16 0.33
C PHE A 198 12.10 2.84 -0.87
N LEU A 199 11.33 3.11 -1.93
CA LEU A 199 11.82 3.54 -3.23
C LEU A 199 11.14 4.83 -3.69
N GLY A 200 11.90 5.90 -3.87
CA GLY A 200 11.40 7.18 -4.40
C GLY A 200 10.31 7.84 -3.56
N ASN A 201 10.27 7.58 -2.26
CA ASN A 201 9.29 8.18 -1.37
C ASN A 201 9.76 9.55 -0.86
N ILE A 202 8.82 10.46 -0.56
CA ILE A 202 9.18 11.79 -0.09
C ILE A 202 9.53 11.76 1.41
N LEU A 203 8.74 11.09 2.23
CA LEU A 203 8.99 10.88 3.65
C LEU A 203 8.79 9.42 4.02
N THR A 204 9.83 8.79 4.54
CA THR A 204 9.79 7.36 4.87
C THR A 204 8.85 7.04 6.02
N ALA A 205 9.00 7.73 7.16
CA ALA A 205 8.18 7.42 8.31
C ALA A 205 8.08 8.59 9.28
N ARG A 206 6.94 8.67 9.96
CA ARG A 206 6.72 9.54 11.11
C ARG A 206 5.96 8.83 12.22
N SER A 207 6.22 9.21 13.47
CA SER A 207 5.62 8.56 14.63
C SER A 207 5.31 9.56 15.74
N ASP A 208 4.46 9.16 16.66
CA ASP A 208 4.33 9.79 17.96
C ASP A 208 5.52 9.42 18.88
N LYS A 209 5.42 9.75 20.17
CA LYS A 209 6.50 9.51 21.15
C LYS A 209 6.81 8.04 21.39
N ASN A 210 5.89 7.14 21.07
CA ASN A 210 6.03 5.71 21.35
C ASN A 210 6.85 4.99 20.27
N GLY A 211 6.92 5.58 19.06
CA GLY A 211 7.66 4.97 17.97
C GLY A 211 7.06 3.65 17.46
N PHE A 212 7.83 2.98 16.66
CA PHE A 212 7.71 1.60 16.23
C PHE A 212 9.11 1.14 15.77
N ILE A 213 9.29 -0.11 15.43
CA ILE A 213 10.59 -0.71 15.17
C ILE A 213 10.84 -0.77 13.68
N LEU A 214 11.91 -0.13 13.20
CA LEU A 214 12.47 -0.31 11.85
C LEU A 214 13.70 -1.23 11.96
N ASP A 215 13.80 -2.23 11.10
CA ASP A 215 14.91 -3.17 11.11
C ASP A 215 15.12 -3.81 9.72
N GLN A 216 16.35 -3.82 9.24
CA GLN A 216 16.75 -4.49 8.00
C GLN A 216 15.91 -4.10 6.77
N ASN A 217 15.55 -2.82 6.63
CA ASN A 217 14.87 -2.35 5.44
C ASN A 217 15.87 -1.75 4.43
N HIS A 218 15.50 -1.78 3.17
CA HIS A 218 16.23 -1.10 2.12
C HIS A 218 15.64 0.30 1.87
N TYR A 219 16.50 1.31 1.76
CA TYR A 219 16.13 2.69 1.47
C TYR A 219 16.98 3.20 0.30
N ASP A 220 16.36 3.70 -0.74
CA ASP A 220 17.07 4.19 -1.93
C ASP A 220 17.86 5.49 -1.67
N ASP A 221 17.54 6.22 -0.61
CA ASP A 221 18.28 7.40 -0.17
C ASP A 221 19.36 7.11 0.91
N TYR A 222 19.57 5.84 1.25
CA TYR A 222 20.61 5.44 2.20
C TYR A 222 22.01 5.52 1.56
N THR A 223 22.89 6.27 2.21
CA THR A 223 24.27 6.52 1.75
C THR A 223 25.33 6.06 2.75
N GLY A 224 24.99 5.10 3.61
CA GLY A 224 25.95 4.54 4.58
C GLY A 224 26.95 3.57 3.97
N TYR A 225 27.80 3.01 4.80
CA TYR A 225 28.86 2.08 4.42
C TYR A 225 28.65 0.72 5.09
N ASP A 226 29.06 -0.33 4.41
CA ASP A 226 29.18 -1.68 4.91
C ASP A 226 30.68 -2.01 4.98
N PHE A 227 31.29 -1.90 6.17
CA PHE A 227 32.71 -2.11 6.38
C PHE A 227 33.09 -3.58 6.54
N ASN A 228 32.15 -4.40 6.98
CA ASN A 228 32.36 -5.82 7.24
C ASN A 228 31.89 -6.71 6.09
N SER A 229 31.25 -6.14 5.07
CA SER A 229 30.73 -6.83 3.87
C SER A 229 29.69 -7.91 4.16
N ASP A 230 28.80 -7.67 5.15
CA ASP A 230 27.71 -8.58 5.50
C ASP A 230 26.38 -8.24 4.77
N GLY A 231 26.37 -7.18 3.95
CA GLY A 231 25.23 -6.72 3.19
C GLY A 231 24.34 -5.70 3.94
N TYR A 232 24.68 -5.40 5.19
CA TYR A 232 23.99 -4.40 6.01
C TYR A 232 24.87 -3.18 6.24
N GLY A 233 24.26 -2.02 6.33
CA GLY A 233 24.99 -0.80 6.62
C GLY A 233 25.39 -0.70 8.09
N ASP A 234 26.68 -0.43 8.33
CA ASP A 234 27.23 -0.20 9.69
C ASP A 234 26.86 1.17 10.27
N THR A 235 26.28 2.05 9.46
CA THR A 235 25.75 3.33 9.90
C THR A 235 24.22 3.30 9.88
N PRO A 236 23.55 3.63 10.99
CA PRO A 236 22.09 3.55 11.06
C PRO A 236 21.41 4.49 10.05
N TYR A 237 20.32 4.03 9.43
CA TYR A 237 19.39 4.90 8.72
C TYR A 237 18.48 5.64 9.71
N GLN A 238 18.28 6.93 9.48
CA GLN A 238 17.39 7.75 10.29
C GLN A 238 16.25 8.29 9.44
N SER A 239 15.05 7.83 9.73
CA SER A 239 13.83 8.20 9.01
C SER A 239 13.30 9.51 9.50
N TYR A 240 14.01 10.67 9.23
CA TYR A 240 13.41 11.87 9.71
C TYR A 240 14.18 13.14 9.29
N THR A 241 13.42 14.20 9.20
CA THR A 241 13.92 15.54 9.04
C THR A 241 13.17 16.50 9.99
N SER A 242 13.79 17.57 10.42
CA SER A 242 13.13 18.62 11.23
C SER A 242 11.87 19.13 10.57
N PHE A 243 11.88 19.23 9.25
CA PHE A 243 10.70 19.61 8.46
C PHE A 243 9.60 18.56 8.51
N GLY A 244 9.96 17.29 8.53
CA GLY A 244 9.01 16.18 8.69
C GLY A 244 8.15 16.30 9.94
N GLN A 245 8.71 16.75 11.06
CA GLN A 245 7.95 17.01 12.29
C GLN A 245 6.94 18.14 12.16
N TRP A 246 7.23 19.14 11.36
CA TRP A 246 6.27 20.23 11.10
C TRP A 246 5.11 19.72 10.24
N MET A 247 5.38 18.85 9.27
CA MET A 247 4.33 18.21 8.47
C MET A 247 3.40 17.32 9.32
N VAL A 248 3.92 16.64 10.33
CA VAL A 248 3.09 15.89 11.31
C VAL A 248 2.05 16.79 11.95
N ARG A 249 2.44 18.01 12.31
CA ARG A 249 1.54 18.97 12.98
C ARG A 249 0.60 19.69 12.02
N LYS A 250 1.03 19.91 10.78
CA LYS A 250 0.29 20.64 9.75
C LYS A 250 0.58 20.02 8.38
N PRO A 251 -0.25 19.07 7.91
CA PRO A 251 -0.05 18.37 6.63
C PRO A 251 0.11 19.28 5.42
N VAL A 252 -0.42 20.51 5.47
CA VAL A 252 -0.26 21.50 4.39
C VAL A 252 1.22 21.80 4.07
N TYR A 253 2.14 21.59 5.00
CA TYR A 253 3.56 21.78 4.73
C TYR A 253 4.17 20.78 3.76
N GLN A 254 3.51 19.67 3.47
CA GLN A 254 3.95 18.72 2.44
C GLN A 254 4.16 19.37 1.06
N TYR A 255 3.40 20.44 0.74
CA TYR A 255 3.57 21.16 -0.52
C TYR A 255 4.90 21.92 -0.64
N TYR A 256 5.65 22.07 0.45
CA TYR A 256 6.95 22.76 0.46
C TYR A 256 8.13 21.80 0.48
N ILE A 257 7.91 20.50 0.39
CA ILE A 257 8.95 19.48 0.58
C ILE A 257 10.09 19.60 -0.42
N GLU A 258 9.79 20.00 -1.66
CA GLU A 258 10.78 20.22 -2.72
C GLU A 258 11.33 21.67 -2.74
N ALA A 259 10.94 22.52 -1.77
CA ALA A 259 11.46 23.86 -1.71
C ALA A 259 12.97 23.84 -1.38
N PRO A 260 13.81 24.66 -2.03
CA PRO A 260 15.25 24.68 -1.78
C PRO A 260 15.63 24.90 -0.31
N SER A 261 14.82 25.66 0.43
CA SER A 261 15.00 25.87 1.87
C SER A 261 14.77 24.59 2.68
N VAL A 262 13.82 23.74 2.28
CA VAL A 262 13.55 22.47 2.94
C VAL A 262 14.65 21.46 2.61
N MET A 263 15.12 21.42 1.38
CA MET A 263 16.26 20.58 0.99
C MET A 263 17.52 20.96 1.77
N LEU A 264 17.79 22.25 1.94
CA LEU A 264 18.91 22.72 2.78
C LEU A 264 18.72 22.30 4.24
N LEU A 265 17.51 22.44 4.80
CA LEU A 265 17.20 22.06 6.16
C LEU A 265 17.40 20.56 6.39
N ASN A 266 16.93 19.74 5.46
CA ASN A 266 17.15 18.29 5.49
C ASN A 266 18.62 17.91 5.41
N THR A 267 19.41 18.64 4.61
CA THR A 267 20.86 18.43 4.53
C THR A 267 21.55 18.81 5.84
N LEU A 268 21.14 19.89 6.47
CA LEU A 268 21.67 20.30 7.78
C LEU A 268 21.27 19.30 8.88
N ASP A 269 20.05 18.79 8.85
CA ASP A 269 19.59 17.74 9.78
C ASP A 269 20.47 16.49 9.73
N LYS A 270 20.86 16.06 8.53
CA LYS A 270 21.77 14.92 8.36
C LYS A 270 23.18 15.16 8.96
N GLN A 271 23.58 16.41 9.12
CA GLN A 271 24.91 16.79 9.63
C GLN A 271 24.91 17.12 11.14
N MET A 272 23.75 17.37 11.73
CA MET A 272 23.64 17.75 13.14
C MET A 272 23.15 16.58 13.99
N PRO A 273 23.83 16.23 15.11
CA PRO A 273 23.31 15.24 16.04
C PRO A 273 22.03 15.80 16.68
N THR A 274 20.91 15.22 16.32
CA THR A 274 19.60 15.73 16.74
C THR A 274 19.24 15.22 18.14
N SER A 275 18.93 16.11 19.03
CA SER A 275 18.32 15.84 20.33
C SER A 275 16.80 15.51 20.23
N ALA A 276 16.28 15.26 19.05
CA ALA A 276 14.86 15.03 18.83
C ALA A 276 14.43 13.63 19.28
N LYS A 277 13.50 13.61 20.23
CA LYS A 277 13.03 12.39 20.92
C LYS A 277 12.19 11.40 20.08
N ASN A 278 11.95 11.66 18.80
CA ASN A 278 11.00 10.88 17.96
C ASN A 278 11.64 10.45 16.64
N ILE A 279 12.93 10.18 16.61
CA ILE A 279 13.62 9.68 15.43
C ILE A 279 13.41 8.18 15.36
N LEU A 280 12.89 7.69 14.23
CA LEU A 280 12.85 6.29 13.91
C LEU A 280 14.18 5.90 13.28
N VAL A 281 14.80 4.87 13.81
CA VAL A 281 16.15 4.44 13.42
C VAL A 281 16.10 2.98 13.01
N ASP A 282 16.58 2.69 11.80
CA ASP A 282 16.95 1.35 11.38
C ASP A 282 18.46 1.18 11.61
N LYS A 283 18.84 0.24 12.46
CA LYS A 283 20.23 0.06 12.86
C LYS A 283 21.04 -0.76 11.87
N SER A 284 20.38 -1.53 11.04
CA SER A 284 20.99 -2.48 10.11
C SER A 284 20.31 -2.37 8.73
N PRO A 285 20.30 -1.20 8.08
CA PRO A 285 19.65 -1.04 6.79
C PRO A 285 20.34 -1.91 5.72
N VAL A 286 19.55 -2.50 4.82
CA VAL A 286 20.07 -3.33 3.72
C VAL A 286 20.72 -2.44 2.67
N MET A 287 21.97 -2.75 2.32
CA MET A 287 22.77 -1.95 1.36
C MET A 287 22.33 -2.14 -0.09
N GLN A 288 22.14 -3.37 -0.50
CA GLN A 288 21.75 -3.71 -1.86
C GLN A 288 20.59 -4.70 -1.84
N LEU A 289 19.59 -4.42 -2.66
CA LEU A 289 18.62 -5.45 -2.99
C LEU A 289 19.36 -6.53 -3.78
N GLU A 290 19.15 -7.80 -3.43
CA GLU A 290 19.41 -8.85 -4.39
C GLU A 290 18.60 -8.49 -5.63
N GLU A 291 19.30 -8.06 -6.69
CA GLU A 291 18.67 -7.91 -7.99
C GLU A 291 18.00 -9.25 -8.30
N GLN A 292 16.71 -9.35 -8.13
CA GLN A 292 15.92 -10.25 -8.94
C GLN A 292 16.10 -9.71 -10.36
N THR A 293 17.23 -10.09 -10.99
CA THR A 293 17.40 -9.86 -12.41
C THR A 293 16.15 -10.45 -13.05
N PRO A 294 15.25 -9.63 -13.61
CA PRO A 294 14.19 -10.21 -14.41
C PRO A 294 14.94 -11.03 -15.44
N GLN A 295 14.68 -12.34 -15.47
CA GLN A 295 15.11 -13.15 -16.62
C GLN A 295 14.46 -12.49 -17.82
N ARG A 296 15.18 -11.52 -18.40
CA ARG A 296 14.82 -11.00 -19.72
C ARG A 296 15.09 -12.15 -20.64
N ASP A 297 14.06 -12.94 -20.87
CA ASP A 297 14.05 -13.82 -22.01
C ASP A 297 14.26 -12.96 -23.25
N ILE A 298 15.50 -12.97 -23.72
CA ILE A 298 15.85 -12.24 -24.93
C ILE A 298 14.99 -12.87 -26.02
N ASN A 299 14.00 -12.11 -26.48
CA ASN A 299 13.20 -12.54 -27.61
C ASN A 299 14.08 -12.52 -28.87
N TRP A 300 14.79 -13.61 -29.09
CA TRP A 300 15.72 -13.78 -30.19
C TRP A 300 15.09 -13.48 -31.55
N LEU A 301 13.77 -13.73 -31.71
CA LEU A 301 13.04 -13.37 -32.93
C LEU A 301 12.99 -11.85 -33.16
N GLN A 302 12.78 -11.06 -32.11
CA GLN A 302 12.79 -9.59 -32.24
C GLN A 302 14.20 -9.07 -32.48
N LEU A 303 15.19 -9.67 -31.86
CA LEU A 303 16.60 -9.27 -32.05
C LEU A 303 17.08 -9.60 -33.46
N PHE A 304 16.81 -10.80 -33.98
CA PHE A 304 17.12 -11.16 -35.36
C PHE A 304 16.33 -10.34 -36.38
N GLY A 305 15.05 -10.06 -36.13
CA GLY A 305 14.24 -9.18 -36.97
C GLY A 305 14.79 -7.77 -37.06
N GLY A 306 15.25 -7.21 -35.95
CA GLY A 306 15.91 -5.90 -35.88
C GLY A 306 17.23 -5.87 -36.69
N VAL A 307 18.07 -6.90 -36.54
CA VAL A 307 19.34 -7.02 -37.29
C VAL A 307 19.07 -7.13 -38.79
N ILE A 308 18.12 -7.94 -39.23
CA ILE A 308 17.74 -8.08 -40.65
C ILE A 308 17.25 -6.73 -41.21
N ALA A 309 16.43 -6.00 -40.47
CA ALA A 309 15.93 -4.69 -40.87
C ALA A 309 17.06 -3.68 -41.07
N ILE A 310 18.08 -3.67 -40.21
CA ILE A 310 19.26 -2.83 -40.35
C ILE A 310 20.05 -3.19 -41.62
N PHE A 311 20.26 -4.48 -41.87
CA PHE A 311 20.97 -4.92 -43.09
C PHE A 311 20.20 -4.54 -44.36
N LEU A 312 18.89 -4.67 -44.39
CA LEU A 312 18.04 -4.24 -45.52
C LEU A 312 18.12 -2.73 -45.74
N LEU A 313 18.10 -1.92 -44.69
CA LEU A 313 18.27 -0.47 -44.80
C LEU A 313 19.62 -0.08 -45.32
N LEU A 314 20.69 -0.74 -44.89
CA LEU A 314 22.05 -0.50 -45.40
C LEU A 314 22.20 -0.94 -46.87
N PHE A 315 21.57 -2.04 -47.27
CA PHE A 315 21.56 -2.51 -48.65
C PHE A 315 20.84 -1.54 -49.58
N ILE A 316 19.66 -1.05 -49.16
CA ILE A 316 18.88 -0.04 -49.90
C ILE A 316 19.68 1.25 -50.01
N TRP A 317 20.28 1.73 -48.91
CA TRP A 317 21.09 2.96 -48.93
C TRP A 317 22.28 2.84 -49.88
N ARG A 318 22.96 1.67 -49.94
CA ARG A 318 24.09 1.42 -50.87
C ARG A 318 23.64 1.34 -52.32
N LYS A 319 22.40 0.94 -52.62
CA LYS A 319 21.89 0.83 -53.98
C LYS A 319 21.47 2.19 -54.58
N TYR A 320 21.14 3.15 -53.74
CA TYR A 320 20.69 4.49 -54.17
C TYR A 320 21.75 5.59 -53.96
N ARG A 321 22.97 5.20 -53.66
CA ARG A 321 24.15 6.06 -53.65
C ARG A 321 25.10 5.66 -54.80
#